data_af4420bc43322dc83ff13f80ec0b7b5d
#
_entry.id   af4420bc43322dc83ff13f80ec0b7b5d
#
_cell.length_a   1.000
_cell.length_b   1.000
_cell.length_c   1.000
_cell.angle_alpha   90.00
_cell.angle_beta   90.00
_cell.angle_gamma   90.00
#
_symmetry.space_group_name_H-M   'P 1'
#
loop_
_entity.id
_entity.type
_entity.pdbx_description
1 polymer ?
#
loop_
_entity_poly.entity_id
_entity_poly.type
_entity_poly.pdbx_seq_one_letter_code
_entity_poly.pdbx_strand_id
1 'polypeptide(L)'
;PSDRVTVDRQAEGQQANRVTILLNKPLGIVSGQAEDGHAPAVSLIQPSNRWRDDNARFFFHPSQLRGLAPAGRLDIDSTGLLVLTQDGRVARQLIGEDAGMEKEYLVRVVWTGADNPAAATSAAATHAPLRPTLRAPSVATPLGLIDEGDPVTRDVQSVFPRERLARLRHGLSLDGQPLKPARVEWQNPEQLRFVLTEGKKRQIRRMCELVGLKVIGLKRVRIGRVMLGHLPVGQWRYLAPHERF
;
A
#
# COMPACT_ATOMS: atom_id res chain seq x y z
N PRO A 1 -13.53 -40.57 -22.46
CA PRO A 1 -12.18 -40.20 -22.81
C PRO A 1 -11.59 -39.38 -21.68
N SER A 2 -10.61 -39.94 -20.96
CA SER A 2 -9.89 -39.25 -19.91
C SER A 2 -8.68 -38.57 -20.54
N ASP A 3 -8.77 -37.25 -20.71
CA ASP A 3 -7.67 -36.43 -21.18
C ASP A 3 -6.55 -36.47 -20.12
N ARG A 4 -5.43 -37.08 -20.49
CA ARG A 4 -4.24 -37.14 -19.65
C ARG A 4 -3.45 -35.87 -19.84
N VAL A 5 -3.61 -34.91 -18.91
CA VAL A 5 -2.79 -33.69 -18.90
C VAL A 5 -1.38 -34.06 -18.46
N THR A 6 -0.43 -34.01 -19.41
CA THR A 6 1.00 -34.16 -19.14
C THR A 6 1.58 -32.77 -18.91
N VAL A 7 2.08 -32.50 -17.72
CA VAL A 7 2.78 -31.24 -17.44
C VAL A 7 4.22 -31.36 -17.95
N ASP A 8 4.65 -30.40 -18.77
CA ASP A 8 6.00 -30.34 -19.29
C ASP A 8 6.99 -30.01 -18.14
N ARG A 9 8.01 -30.87 -17.98
CA ARG A 9 9.08 -30.67 -16.98
C ARG A 9 9.81 -29.33 -17.12
N GLN A 10 9.90 -28.78 -18.35
CA GLN A 10 10.46 -27.45 -18.56
C GLN A 10 9.54 -26.34 -17.99
N ALA A 11 8.23 -26.50 -18.11
CA ALA A 11 7.25 -25.58 -17.54
C ALA A 11 7.27 -25.62 -16.01
N GLU A 12 7.44 -26.81 -15.41
CA GLU A 12 7.62 -26.97 -13.96
C GLU A 12 8.90 -26.29 -13.47
N GLY A 13 10.01 -26.45 -14.16
CA GLY A 13 11.29 -25.80 -13.85
C GLY A 13 11.24 -24.28 -13.98
N GLN A 14 10.55 -23.76 -15.00
CA GLN A 14 10.34 -22.33 -15.16
C GLN A 14 9.43 -21.74 -14.06
N GLN A 15 8.47 -22.52 -13.60
CA GLN A 15 7.56 -22.11 -12.53
C GLN A 15 8.23 -22.09 -11.15
N ALA A 16 9.14 -23.05 -10.91
CA ALA A 16 9.94 -23.10 -9.68
C ALA A 16 10.94 -21.94 -9.55
N ASN A 17 11.33 -21.32 -10.66
CA ASN A 17 12.26 -20.19 -10.71
C ASN A 17 11.57 -18.82 -10.62
N ARG A 18 10.24 -18.76 -10.55
CA ARG A 18 9.50 -17.50 -10.40
C ARG A 18 9.72 -16.91 -9.04
N VAL A 19 10.02 -15.60 -9.02
CA VAL A 19 10.27 -14.87 -7.78
C VAL A 19 9.07 -14.03 -7.38
N THR A 20 8.92 -13.89 -6.07
CA THR A 20 8.04 -12.90 -5.44
C THR A 20 8.91 -12.01 -4.56
N ILE A 21 8.77 -10.71 -4.74
CA ILE A 21 9.57 -9.67 -4.09
C ILE A 21 8.67 -8.79 -3.25
N LEU A 22 9.15 -8.48 -2.05
CA LEU A 22 8.55 -7.56 -1.11
C LEU A 22 9.35 -6.26 -1.13
N LEU A 23 8.69 -5.16 -1.43
CA LEU A 23 9.29 -3.82 -1.47
C LEU A 23 8.64 -2.96 -0.38
N ASN A 24 9.45 -2.23 0.37
CA ASN A 24 8.96 -1.11 1.17
C ASN A 24 8.90 0.13 0.28
N LYS A 25 7.77 0.31 -0.41
CA LYS A 25 7.58 1.38 -1.40
C LYS A 25 7.70 2.76 -0.73
N PRO A 26 8.58 3.65 -1.19
CA PRO A 26 8.65 5.03 -0.71
C PRO A 26 7.53 5.90 -1.29
N LEU A 27 7.42 7.14 -0.82
CA LEU A 27 6.61 8.18 -1.42
C LEU A 27 7.13 8.53 -2.82
N GLY A 28 6.26 9.02 -3.69
CA GLY A 28 6.64 9.53 -5.01
C GLY A 28 6.89 8.44 -6.06
N ILE A 29 6.76 7.17 -5.70
CA ILE A 29 6.91 6.02 -6.61
C ILE A 29 5.53 5.45 -6.93
N VAL A 30 5.24 5.23 -8.20
CA VAL A 30 4.02 4.56 -8.65
C VAL A 30 4.16 3.05 -8.58
N SER A 31 3.07 2.34 -8.28
CA SER A 31 3.11 0.88 -8.14
C SER A 31 3.30 0.17 -9.49
N GLY A 32 2.69 0.67 -10.54
CA GLY A 32 2.69 0.06 -11.87
C GLY A 32 3.65 0.71 -12.86
N GLN A 33 3.16 1.00 -14.06
CA GLN A 33 3.94 1.68 -15.10
C GLN A 33 4.21 3.14 -14.69
N ALA A 34 5.30 3.70 -15.24
CA ALA A 34 5.64 5.10 -15.05
C ALA A 34 4.46 6.01 -15.48
N GLU A 35 4.11 6.96 -14.65
CA GLU A 35 2.98 7.86 -14.85
C GLU A 35 3.38 9.27 -14.39
N ASP A 36 3.04 10.28 -15.15
CA ASP A 36 3.25 11.70 -14.81
C ASP A 36 4.68 12.05 -14.32
N GLY A 37 5.70 11.44 -14.91
CA GLY A 37 7.09 11.65 -14.52
C GLY A 37 7.54 10.90 -13.27
N HIS A 38 6.68 10.08 -12.66
CA HIS A 38 7.03 9.26 -11.50
C HIS A 38 7.57 7.90 -11.91
N ALA A 39 8.63 7.49 -11.24
CA ALA A 39 9.26 6.19 -11.50
C ALA A 39 8.41 5.01 -10.99
N PRO A 40 8.38 3.90 -11.71
CA PRO A 40 7.65 2.70 -11.29
C PRO A 40 8.39 1.95 -10.18
N ALA A 41 7.65 1.23 -9.34
CA ALA A 41 8.20 0.45 -8.22
C ALA A 41 9.27 -0.56 -8.66
N VAL A 42 9.11 -1.16 -9.84
CA VAL A 42 10.07 -2.13 -10.39
C VAL A 42 11.47 -1.53 -10.59
N SER A 43 11.59 -0.21 -10.78
CA SER A 43 12.89 0.47 -10.92
C SER A 43 13.74 0.42 -9.65
N LEU A 44 13.13 0.19 -8.49
CA LEU A 44 13.83 0.02 -7.22
C LEU A 44 14.37 -1.39 -7.01
N ILE A 45 14.00 -2.36 -7.85
CA ILE A 45 14.45 -3.75 -7.74
C ILE A 45 15.82 -3.87 -8.40
N GLN A 46 16.83 -3.45 -7.66
CA GLN A 46 18.23 -3.47 -8.04
C GLN A 46 19.06 -4.09 -6.91
N PRO A 47 20.21 -4.70 -7.21
CA PRO A 47 21.09 -5.31 -6.19
C PRO A 47 21.46 -4.35 -5.07
N SER A 48 21.70 -3.08 -5.40
CA SER A 48 22.06 -2.02 -4.45
C SER A 48 20.99 -1.72 -3.42
N ASN A 49 19.71 -1.99 -3.75
CA ASN A 49 18.56 -1.75 -2.88
C ASN A 49 18.08 -3.01 -2.16
N ARG A 50 18.73 -4.14 -2.39
CA ARG A 50 18.39 -5.37 -1.67
C ARG A 50 18.72 -5.22 -0.19
N TRP A 51 17.76 -5.57 0.67
CA TRP A 51 17.95 -5.53 2.12
C TRP A 51 19.07 -6.50 2.54
N ARG A 52 19.98 -6.03 3.39
CA ARG A 52 21.15 -6.81 3.81
C ARG A 52 20.79 -8.06 4.62
N ASP A 53 19.68 -7.99 5.37
CA ASP A 53 19.21 -9.08 6.22
C ASP A 53 18.23 -10.01 5.48
N ASP A 54 18.19 -9.92 4.15
CA ASP A 54 17.45 -10.87 3.32
C ASP A 54 18.14 -12.24 3.32
N ASN A 55 17.57 -13.17 4.07
CA ASN A 55 18.08 -14.55 4.21
C ASN A 55 17.62 -15.50 3.08
N ALA A 56 16.95 -15.00 2.06
CA ALA A 56 16.53 -15.81 0.93
C ALA A 56 17.76 -16.28 0.14
N ARG A 57 17.75 -17.57 -0.24
CA ARG A 57 18.84 -18.21 -1.00
C ARG A 57 18.85 -17.87 -2.49
N PHE A 58 18.15 -16.81 -2.89
CA PHE A 58 18.11 -16.35 -4.27
C PHE A 58 19.26 -15.37 -4.54
N PHE A 59 19.94 -15.59 -5.66
CA PHE A 59 20.82 -14.59 -6.24
C PHE A 59 20.01 -13.73 -7.21
N PHE A 60 20.19 -12.43 -7.14
CA PHE A 60 19.55 -11.53 -8.08
C PHE A 60 20.11 -11.76 -9.49
N HIS A 61 19.19 -11.91 -10.45
CA HIS A 61 19.53 -11.99 -11.86
C HIS A 61 18.57 -11.06 -12.66
N PRO A 62 19.06 -10.30 -13.66
CA PRO A 62 18.24 -9.38 -14.43
C PRO A 62 17.01 -10.02 -15.10
N SER A 63 17.06 -11.31 -15.41
CA SER A 63 15.91 -12.05 -15.97
C SER A 63 14.70 -12.10 -15.01
N GLN A 64 14.91 -11.93 -13.71
CA GLN A 64 13.85 -11.89 -12.71
C GLN A 64 12.97 -10.62 -12.83
N LEU A 65 13.45 -9.60 -13.55
CA LEU A 65 12.64 -8.41 -13.83
C LEU A 65 11.63 -8.65 -14.95
N ARG A 66 11.83 -9.67 -15.78
CA ARG A 66 10.88 -10.00 -16.86
C ARG A 66 9.58 -10.51 -16.28
N GLY A 67 8.47 -9.83 -16.62
CA GLY A 67 7.15 -10.21 -16.13
C GLY A 67 6.96 -9.99 -14.63
N LEU A 68 7.91 -9.33 -13.94
CA LEU A 68 7.75 -8.92 -12.57
C LEU A 68 6.75 -7.75 -12.52
N ALA A 69 5.60 -7.98 -11.92
CA ALA A 69 4.52 -6.99 -11.86
C ALA A 69 3.97 -6.84 -10.43
N PRO A 70 3.43 -5.66 -10.08
CA PRO A 70 2.83 -5.47 -8.77
C PRO A 70 1.56 -6.32 -8.63
N ALA A 71 1.47 -7.07 -7.54
CA ALA A 71 0.28 -7.78 -7.11
C ALA A 71 -0.53 -6.89 -6.18
N GLY A 72 -1.31 -6.00 -6.75
CA GLY A 72 -2.02 -4.93 -6.08
C GLY A 72 -1.27 -3.59 -6.16
N ARG A 73 -1.89 -2.55 -5.60
CA ARG A 73 -1.38 -1.18 -5.72
C ARG A 73 -1.26 -0.52 -4.35
N LEU A 74 -0.36 0.43 -4.27
CA LEU A 74 -0.32 1.52 -3.29
C LEU A 74 -0.31 2.83 -4.05
N ASP A 75 -1.03 3.81 -3.56
CA ASP A 75 -1.03 5.16 -4.15
C ASP A 75 0.37 5.78 -4.05
N ILE A 76 0.63 6.77 -4.89
CA ILE A 76 1.92 7.48 -4.95
C ILE A 76 2.28 8.16 -3.62
N ASP A 77 1.27 8.65 -2.91
CA ASP A 77 1.35 9.28 -1.60
C ASP A 77 1.22 8.31 -0.41
N SER A 78 1.36 7.01 -0.68
CA SER A 78 1.33 5.94 0.33
C SER A 78 2.62 5.15 0.33
N THR A 79 3.00 4.61 1.49
CA THR A 79 4.25 3.86 1.69
C THR A 79 3.99 2.43 2.15
N GLY A 80 5.04 1.64 2.24
CA GLY A 80 5.02 0.33 2.89
C GLY A 80 4.98 -0.84 1.93
N LEU A 81 4.44 -1.94 2.41
CA LEU A 81 4.53 -3.24 1.76
C LEU A 81 3.83 -3.27 0.40
N LEU A 82 4.61 -3.40 -0.67
CA LEU A 82 4.17 -3.69 -2.02
C LEU A 82 4.77 -5.02 -2.45
N VAL A 83 3.94 -5.88 -3.04
CA VAL A 83 4.36 -7.17 -3.56
C VAL A 83 4.51 -7.06 -5.07
N LEU A 84 5.67 -7.49 -5.60
CA LEU A 84 5.89 -7.69 -7.02
C LEU A 84 6.12 -9.18 -7.25
N THR A 85 5.49 -9.76 -8.26
CA THR A 85 5.61 -11.19 -8.51
C THR A 85 5.61 -11.52 -9.99
N GLN A 86 6.30 -12.60 -10.33
CA GLN A 86 6.22 -13.26 -11.64
C GLN A 86 5.16 -14.38 -11.64
N ASP A 87 4.61 -14.73 -10.46
CA ASP A 87 3.65 -15.82 -10.33
C ASP A 87 2.22 -15.30 -10.34
N GLY A 88 1.50 -15.57 -11.43
CA GLY A 88 0.09 -15.19 -11.56
C GLY A 88 -0.84 -15.80 -10.49
N ARG A 89 -0.45 -16.92 -9.86
CA ARG A 89 -1.22 -17.52 -8.76
C ARG A 89 -1.14 -16.65 -7.51
N VAL A 90 0.07 -16.18 -7.19
CA VAL A 90 0.29 -15.22 -6.09
C VAL A 90 -0.46 -13.91 -6.37
N ALA A 91 -0.35 -13.38 -7.60
CA ALA A 91 -1.07 -12.17 -7.98
C ALA A 91 -2.59 -12.35 -7.78
N ARG A 92 -3.18 -13.44 -8.27
CA ARG A 92 -4.62 -13.73 -8.13
C ARG A 92 -5.05 -13.82 -6.67
N GLN A 93 -4.24 -14.44 -5.80
CA GLN A 93 -4.49 -14.54 -4.37
C GLN A 93 -4.56 -13.16 -3.70
N LEU A 94 -3.76 -12.19 -4.16
CA LEU A 94 -3.64 -10.87 -3.54
C LEU A 94 -4.63 -9.82 -4.09
N ILE A 95 -5.00 -9.93 -5.38
CA ILE A 95 -5.83 -8.94 -6.09
C ILE A 95 -7.25 -9.45 -6.38
N GLY A 96 -7.52 -10.75 -6.23
CA GLY A 96 -8.86 -11.30 -6.47
C GLY A 96 -9.90 -10.60 -5.59
N GLU A 97 -11.02 -10.21 -6.18
CA GLU A 97 -12.12 -9.51 -5.47
C GLU A 97 -12.70 -10.37 -4.34
N ASP A 98 -12.71 -11.69 -4.53
CA ASP A 98 -13.21 -12.66 -3.57
C ASP A 98 -12.14 -13.18 -2.59
N ALA A 99 -10.89 -12.73 -2.73
CA ALA A 99 -9.79 -13.28 -1.95
C ALA A 99 -9.91 -13.00 -0.44
N GLY A 100 -10.68 -11.97 -0.06
CA GLY A 100 -10.87 -11.59 1.35
C GLY A 100 -9.56 -11.32 2.11
N MET A 101 -8.47 -11.11 1.35
CA MET A 101 -7.13 -10.96 1.89
C MET A 101 -7.02 -9.73 2.78
N GLU A 102 -6.73 -9.94 4.05
CA GLU A 102 -6.54 -8.84 4.99
C GLU A 102 -5.32 -8.01 4.63
N LYS A 103 -5.48 -6.70 4.66
CA LYS A 103 -4.41 -5.72 4.50
C LYS A 103 -4.45 -4.77 5.70
N GLU A 104 -3.30 -4.60 6.35
CA GLU A 104 -3.18 -3.77 7.53
C GLU A 104 -2.36 -2.51 7.25
N TYR A 105 -2.88 -1.39 7.74
CA TYR A 105 -2.33 -0.06 7.52
C TYR A 105 -2.17 0.70 8.82
N LEU A 106 -1.10 1.48 8.91
CA LEU A 106 -0.94 2.54 9.90
C LEU A 106 -1.23 3.88 9.23
N VAL A 107 -2.16 4.63 9.80
CA VAL A 107 -2.73 5.83 9.20
C VAL A 107 -2.59 6.99 10.17
N ARG A 108 -1.69 7.91 9.88
CA ARG A 108 -1.55 9.15 10.65
C ARG A 108 -2.56 10.17 10.16
N VAL A 109 -3.26 10.79 11.09
CA VAL A 109 -4.39 11.67 10.81
C VAL A 109 -4.28 12.98 11.58
N VAL A 110 -4.96 14.01 11.06
CA VAL A 110 -5.28 15.25 11.76
C VAL A 110 -6.78 15.45 11.76
N TRP A 111 -7.30 16.09 12.80
CA TRP A 111 -8.72 16.38 12.94
C TRP A 111 -9.07 17.69 12.23
N THR A 112 -10.01 17.66 11.30
CA THR A 112 -10.48 18.84 10.57
C THR A 112 -11.80 19.39 11.14
N GLY A 113 -12.47 18.61 11.99
CA GLY A 113 -13.73 19.01 12.60
C GLY A 113 -14.97 18.87 11.71
N ALA A 114 -14.81 18.92 10.40
CA ALA A 114 -15.89 18.89 9.43
C ALA A 114 -15.92 17.59 8.63
N ASP A 115 -17.14 17.07 8.38
CA ASP A 115 -17.34 15.99 7.44
C ASP A 115 -17.14 16.48 6.00
N ASN A 116 -16.56 15.66 5.15
CA ASN A 116 -16.46 15.93 3.72
C ASN A 116 -17.30 14.93 2.92
N PRO A 117 -18.58 15.22 2.68
CA PRO A 117 -19.47 14.32 1.95
C PRO A 117 -19.04 14.11 0.48
N ALA A 118 -18.27 15.04 -0.12
CA ALA A 118 -17.75 14.89 -1.46
C ALA A 118 -16.74 13.72 -1.59
N ALA A 119 -16.13 13.29 -0.49
CA ALA A 119 -15.27 12.11 -0.46
C ALA A 119 -16.03 10.79 -0.74
N ALA A 120 -17.37 10.80 -0.62
CA ALA A 120 -18.21 9.63 -0.94
C ALA A 120 -18.29 9.34 -2.45
N THR A 121 -18.15 10.37 -3.29
CA THR A 121 -18.16 10.21 -4.75
C THR A 121 -16.73 10.03 -5.27
N SER A 122 -16.60 9.27 -6.36
CA SER A 122 -15.29 9.13 -7.02
C SER A 122 -14.81 10.50 -7.43
N ALA A 123 -13.89 11.05 -6.66
CA ALA A 123 -13.14 12.16 -7.18
C ALA A 123 -12.37 11.62 -8.39
N ALA A 124 -12.70 12.11 -9.57
CA ALA A 124 -11.68 12.38 -10.56
C ALA A 124 -10.70 13.30 -9.81
N ALA A 125 -9.78 12.68 -9.06
CA ALA A 125 -8.77 13.42 -8.31
C ALA A 125 -7.90 14.07 -9.35
N THR A 126 -8.22 15.31 -9.62
CA THR A 126 -7.36 16.23 -10.31
C THR A 126 -6.09 16.26 -9.50
N HIS A 127 -5.05 15.57 -9.98
CA HIS A 127 -3.69 15.84 -9.59
C HIS A 127 -3.44 17.30 -9.97
N ALA A 128 -3.55 18.18 -9.01
CA ALA A 128 -2.99 19.52 -9.20
C ALA A 128 -1.50 19.30 -9.46
N PRO A 129 -0.97 19.77 -10.59
CA PRO A 129 0.44 19.60 -10.91
C PRO A 129 1.24 20.40 -9.88
N LEU A 130 1.97 19.70 -9.02
CA LEU A 130 3.05 20.29 -8.26
C LEU A 130 4.06 20.80 -9.29
N ARG A 131 4.15 22.11 -9.44
CA ARG A 131 5.18 22.74 -10.27
C ARG A 131 6.55 22.23 -9.81
N PRO A 132 7.40 21.69 -10.72
CA PRO A 132 8.75 21.30 -10.37
C PRO A 132 9.59 22.58 -10.19
N THR A 133 9.82 22.95 -8.95
CA THR A 133 10.96 23.82 -8.63
C THR A 133 12.18 22.93 -8.56
N LEU A 134 12.99 22.99 -9.61
CA LEU A 134 14.34 22.44 -9.64
C LEU A 134 15.17 23.09 -8.52
N ARG A 135 15.37 22.38 -7.43
CA ARG A 135 16.45 22.65 -6.49
C ARG A 135 17.04 21.31 -6.03
N ALA A 136 18.37 21.25 -6.12
CA ALA A 136 19.20 20.08 -5.82
C ALA A 136 18.93 19.51 -4.43
N PRO A 137 19.20 18.19 -4.22
CA PRO A 137 18.85 17.48 -2.99
C PRO A 137 19.78 17.91 -1.86
N SER A 138 19.28 18.63 -0.89
CA SER A 138 19.84 18.66 0.45
C SER A 138 19.07 17.68 1.30
N VAL A 139 19.84 16.96 2.11
CA VAL A 139 19.50 15.93 3.07
C VAL A 139 18.10 16.06 3.69
N ALA A 140 17.40 14.95 3.68
CA ALA A 140 16.05 14.70 4.12
C ALA A 140 15.68 15.31 5.48
N THR A 141 14.63 16.11 5.47
CA THR A 141 13.75 16.29 6.62
C THR A 141 12.39 15.70 6.27
N PRO A 142 11.90 14.69 6.97
CA PRO A 142 10.59 14.10 6.69
C PRO A 142 9.51 14.82 7.49
N LEU A 143 9.19 16.03 7.12
CA LEU A 143 8.04 16.76 7.65
C LEU A 143 7.49 17.63 6.52
N GLY A 144 6.42 17.12 5.89
CA GLY A 144 5.59 17.96 5.03
C GLY A 144 5.12 19.17 5.84
N LEU A 145 5.42 20.35 5.32
CA LEU A 145 5.00 21.64 5.88
C LEU A 145 3.49 21.61 6.11
N ILE A 146 3.11 21.67 7.40
CA ILE A 146 1.78 22.00 7.83
C ILE A 146 1.68 23.51 7.64
N ASP A 147 0.67 23.97 6.91
CA ASP A 147 0.32 25.37 6.81
C ASP A 147 0.05 25.91 8.24
N GLU A 148 0.76 26.95 8.66
CA GLU A 148 0.75 27.45 10.05
C GLU A 148 -0.56 28.18 10.44
N GLY A 149 -1.67 27.92 9.73
CA GLY A 149 -2.94 28.62 9.92
C GLY A 149 -3.99 27.97 10.82
N ASP A 150 -3.94 26.65 11.05
CA ASP A 150 -4.94 25.94 11.85
C ASP A 150 -4.32 25.31 13.10
N PRO A 151 -4.99 25.43 14.28
CA PRO A 151 -4.55 24.76 15.49
C PRO A 151 -4.68 23.23 15.30
N VAL A 152 -3.61 22.61 14.83
CA VAL A 152 -3.55 21.16 14.65
C VAL A 152 -3.52 20.50 16.02
N THR A 153 -4.63 19.93 16.44
CA THR A 153 -4.72 19.15 17.67
C THR A 153 -3.88 17.87 17.48
N ARG A 154 -2.74 17.77 18.17
CA ARG A 154 -1.87 16.60 18.13
C ARG A 154 -2.46 15.36 18.80
N ASP A 155 -3.43 15.54 19.70
CA ASP A 155 -4.17 14.44 20.32
C ASP A 155 -5.54 14.31 19.67
N VAL A 156 -5.54 13.74 18.46
CA VAL A 156 -6.78 13.50 17.68
C VAL A 156 -7.68 12.50 18.40
N GLN A 157 -7.09 11.49 19.04
CA GLN A 157 -7.82 10.44 19.74
C GLN A 157 -8.75 11.01 20.83
N SER A 158 -8.30 12.02 21.57
CA SER A 158 -9.06 12.58 22.68
C SER A 158 -10.29 13.38 22.24
N VAL A 159 -10.24 13.99 21.04
CA VAL A 159 -11.29 14.85 20.51
C VAL A 159 -12.18 14.18 19.47
N PHE A 160 -11.76 13.04 18.93
CA PHE A 160 -12.47 12.35 17.86
C PHE A 160 -13.70 11.61 18.39
N PRO A 161 -14.93 11.91 17.89
CA PRO A 161 -16.16 11.30 18.40
C PRO A 161 -16.19 9.79 18.20
N ARG A 162 -16.65 9.06 19.22
CA ARG A 162 -16.76 7.59 19.20
C ARG A 162 -17.70 7.10 18.08
N GLU A 163 -18.74 7.85 17.80
CA GLU A 163 -19.72 7.55 16.74
C GLU A 163 -19.07 7.59 15.36
N ARG A 164 -18.14 8.52 15.14
CA ARG A 164 -17.39 8.62 13.89
C ARG A 164 -16.39 7.47 13.74
N LEU A 165 -15.77 7.04 14.85
CA LEU A 165 -14.93 5.84 14.85
C LEU A 165 -15.76 4.58 14.53
N ALA A 166 -16.97 4.47 15.06
CA ALA A 166 -17.89 3.39 14.71
C ALA A 166 -18.26 3.40 13.23
N ARG A 167 -18.48 4.57 12.61
CA ARG A 167 -18.71 4.71 11.17
C ARG A 167 -17.51 4.24 10.33
N LEU A 168 -16.28 4.49 10.74
CA LEU A 168 -15.09 3.95 10.08
C LEU A 168 -15.06 2.42 10.09
N ARG A 169 -15.56 1.80 11.15
CA ARG A 169 -15.62 0.35 11.28
C ARG A 169 -16.70 -0.28 10.41
N HIS A 170 -17.86 0.40 10.29
CA HIS A 170 -19.00 -0.05 9.50
C HIS A 170 -19.98 1.11 9.20
N GLY A 171 -20.60 1.07 8.03
CA GLY A 171 -21.67 1.98 7.68
C GLY A 171 -21.30 3.10 6.71
N LEU A 172 -20.07 3.13 6.21
CA LEU A 172 -19.69 4.05 5.15
C LEU A 172 -19.93 3.44 3.77
N SER A 173 -20.15 4.32 2.78
CA SER A 173 -20.27 3.96 1.37
C SER A 173 -19.37 4.84 0.53
N LEU A 174 -18.81 4.27 -0.54
CA LEU A 174 -18.03 4.98 -1.55
C LEU A 174 -18.58 4.65 -2.93
N ASP A 175 -18.76 5.66 -3.76
CA ASP A 175 -19.32 5.53 -5.13
C ASP A 175 -20.67 4.79 -5.14
N GLY A 176 -21.52 5.07 -4.15
CA GLY A 176 -22.84 4.41 -4.00
C GLY A 176 -22.77 2.96 -3.53
N GLN A 177 -21.59 2.42 -3.26
CA GLN A 177 -21.40 1.05 -2.80
C GLN A 177 -21.04 1.01 -1.31
N PRO A 178 -21.76 0.23 -0.50
CA PRO A 178 -21.41 0.07 0.91
C PRO A 178 -20.04 -0.60 1.03
N LEU A 179 -19.28 -0.16 2.04
CA LEU A 179 -17.99 -0.76 2.36
C LEU A 179 -18.15 -1.99 3.26
N LYS A 180 -17.27 -2.96 3.07
CA LYS A 180 -17.17 -4.09 4.00
C LYS A 180 -16.75 -3.59 5.38
N PRO A 181 -17.16 -4.29 6.46
CA PRO A 181 -16.69 -3.98 7.80
C PRO A 181 -15.15 -3.97 7.88
N ALA A 182 -14.61 -2.99 8.62
CA ALA A 182 -13.18 -2.85 8.84
C ALA A 182 -12.86 -2.89 10.34
N ARG A 183 -11.68 -3.37 10.70
CA ARG A 183 -11.16 -3.17 12.05
C ARG A 183 -10.39 -1.86 12.08
N VAL A 184 -10.81 -0.94 12.94
CA VAL A 184 -10.18 0.38 13.08
C VAL A 184 -9.99 0.66 14.57
N GLU A 185 -8.74 0.92 14.96
CA GLU A 185 -8.35 1.12 16.35
C GLU A 185 -7.29 2.23 16.43
N TRP A 186 -7.31 2.99 17.51
CA TRP A 186 -6.23 3.91 17.82
C TRP A 186 -4.97 3.14 18.21
N GLN A 187 -3.87 3.44 17.56
CA GLN A 187 -2.55 2.94 17.87
C GLN A 187 -1.80 3.87 18.82
N ASN A 188 -2.04 5.15 18.66
CA ASN A 188 -1.56 6.26 19.49
C ASN A 188 -2.45 7.50 19.23
N PRO A 189 -2.26 8.65 19.91
CA PRO A 189 -3.11 9.82 19.79
C PRO A 189 -3.30 10.38 18.36
N GLU A 190 -2.39 10.11 17.43
CA GLU A 190 -2.43 10.63 16.06
C GLU A 190 -2.57 9.54 14.99
N GLN A 191 -2.55 8.26 15.38
CA GLN A 191 -2.44 7.17 14.44
C GLN A 191 -3.49 6.10 14.65
N LEU A 192 -4.19 5.78 13.57
CA LEU A 192 -5.13 4.68 13.48
C LEU A 192 -4.47 3.45 12.83
N ARG A 193 -4.86 2.28 13.29
CA ARG A 193 -4.61 1.00 12.66
C ARG A 193 -5.88 0.57 11.95
N PHE A 194 -5.78 0.34 10.64
CA PHE A 194 -6.86 -0.17 9.80
C PHE A 194 -6.53 -1.59 9.34
N VAL A 195 -7.52 -2.50 9.41
CA VAL A 195 -7.46 -3.81 8.73
C VAL A 195 -8.66 -3.93 7.81
N LEU A 196 -8.40 -4.04 6.51
CA LEU A 196 -9.39 -4.14 5.45
C LEU A 196 -9.27 -5.46 4.72
N THR A 197 -10.41 -5.97 4.23
CA THR A 197 -10.49 -7.15 3.34
C THR A 197 -10.85 -6.80 1.90
N GLU A 198 -10.91 -5.52 1.59
CA GLU A 198 -11.18 -4.97 0.26
C GLU A 198 -10.17 -3.86 -0.07
N GLY A 199 -10.22 -3.31 -1.27
CA GLY A 199 -9.29 -2.25 -1.66
C GLY A 199 -9.84 -1.39 -2.79
N LYS A 200 -10.73 -0.43 -2.47
CA LYS A 200 -11.20 0.58 -3.42
C LYS A 200 -10.15 1.70 -3.57
N LYS A 201 -10.20 2.41 -4.69
CA LYS A 201 -9.27 3.51 -4.97
C LYS A 201 -9.31 4.55 -3.83
N ARG A 202 -8.13 4.80 -3.22
CA ARG A 202 -7.94 5.76 -2.10
C ARG A 202 -8.90 5.55 -0.92
N GLN A 203 -9.32 4.30 -0.68
CA GLN A 203 -10.40 3.96 0.25
C GLN A 203 -10.20 4.56 1.64
N ILE A 204 -9.07 4.33 2.28
CA ILE A 204 -8.81 4.79 3.65
C ILE A 204 -8.85 6.33 3.72
N ARG A 205 -8.27 7.03 2.74
CA ARG A 205 -8.27 8.49 2.71
C ARG A 205 -9.70 9.04 2.62
N ARG A 206 -10.48 8.47 1.71
CA ARG A 206 -11.90 8.85 1.53
C ARG A 206 -12.74 8.51 2.76
N MET A 207 -12.53 7.35 3.38
CA MET A 207 -13.21 6.99 4.65
C MET A 207 -12.90 8.00 5.75
N CYS A 208 -11.64 8.38 5.91
CA CYS A 208 -11.22 9.37 6.90
C CYS A 208 -11.85 10.75 6.64
N GLU A 209 -11.82 11.22 5.39
CA GLU A 209 -12.43 12.51 4.99
C GLU A 209 -13.94 12.55 5.28
N LEU A 210 -14.66 11.44 5.07
CA LEU A 210 -16.08 11.32 5.38
C LEU A 210 -16.42 11.52 6.86
N VAL A 211 -15.45 11.35 7.74
CA VAL A 211 -15.62 11.50 9.19
C VAL A 211 -14.83 12.69 9.77
N GLY A 212 -14.32 13.57 8.91
CA GLY A 212 -13.62 14.78 9.33
C GLY A 212 -12.15 14.56 9.72
N LEU A 213 -11.51 13.52 9.20
CA LEU A 213 -10.09 13.28 9.37
C LEU A 213 -9.36 13.52 8.05
N LYS A 214 -8.21 14.19 8.11
CA LYS A 214 -7.25 14.28 6.99
C LYS A 214 -6.11 13.31 7.23
N VAL A 215 -5.85 12.44 6.26
CA VAL A 215 -4.71 11.50 6.30
C VAL A 215 -3.45 12.24 5.88
N ILE A 216 -2.46 12.31 6.78
CA ILE A 216 -1.14 12.90 6.54
C ILE A 216 -0.03 11.87 6.35
N GLY A 217 -0.30 10.60 6.65
CA GLY A 217 0.60 9.49 6.38
C GLY A 217 -0.17 8.18 6.32
N LEU A 218 0.16 7.33 5.34
CA LEU A 218 -0.44 6.02 5.17
C LEU A 218 0.63 5.00 4.80
N LYS A 219 0.76 3.96 5.62
CA LYS A 219 1.74 2.91 5.45
C LYS A 219 1.09 1.54 5.54
N ARG A 220 1.19 0.72 4.50
CA ARG A 220 0.77 -0.68 4.57
C ARG A 220 1.85 -1.53 5.23
N VAL A 221 1.52 -2.19 6.33
CA VAL A 221 2.46 -2.96 7.16
C VAL A 221 2.29 -4.46 7.08
N ARG A 222 1.15 -4.96 6.55
CA ARG A 222 0.86 -6.39 6.43
C ARG A 222 -0.09 -6.67 5.25
N ILE A 223 0.12 -7.80 4.61
CA ILE A 223 -0.81 -8.42 3.66
C ILE A 223 -0.93 -9.89 4.04
N GLY A 224 -2.14 -10.36 4.36
CA GLY A 224 -2.36 -11.70 4.88
C GLY A 224 -1.50 -11.96 6.12
N ARG A 225 -0.61 -12.92 6.05
CA ARG A 225 0.35 -13.26 7.12
C ARG A 225 1.73 -12.61 6.93
N VAL A 226 1.97 -12.00 5.78
CA VAL A 226 3.27 -11.42 5.45
C VAL A 226 3.39 -10.01 5.99
N MET A 227 4.38 -9.80 6.84
CA MET A 227 4.66 -8.53 7.50
C MET A 227 5.74 -7.75 6.76
N LEU A 228 5.61 -6.42 6.75
CA LEU A 228 6.68 -5.53 6.31
C LEU A 228 7.93 -5.69 7.21
N GLY A 229 7.70 -5.85 8.51
CA GLY A 229 8.76 -6.00 9.50
C GLY A 229 9.73 -4.81 9.49
N HIS A 230 11.02 -5.11 9.55
CA HIS A 230 12.09 -4.12 9.58
C HIS A 230 12.65 -3.75 8.20
N LEU A 231 11.99 -4.19 7.12
CA LEU A 231 12.42 -3.85 5.75
C LEU A 231 12.51 -2.33 5.58
N PRO A 232 13.70 -1.74 5.33
CA PRO A 232 13.85 -0.30 5.23
C PRO A 232 13.13 0.29 4.02
N VAL A 233 12.77 1.57 4.10
CA VAL A 233 12.12 2.29 2.99
C VAL A 233 13.02 2.29 1.75
N GLY A 234 12.44 2.00 0.59
CA GLY A 234 13.15 1.92 -0.69
C GLY A 234 13.91 0.61 -0.91
N GLN A 235 13.98 -0.26 0.10
CA GLN A 235 14.63 -1.54 -0.01
C GLN A 235 13.63 -2.67 -0.27
N TRP A 236 14.15 -3.77 -0.79
CA TRP A 236 13.39 -4.95 -1.14
C TRP A 236 14.06 -6.23 -0.65
N ARG A 237 13.27 -7.27 -0.50
CA ARG A 237 13.71 -8.64 -0.24
C ARG A 237 12.87 -9.64 -1.00
N TYR A 238 13.35 -10.85 -1.12
CA TYR A 238 12.50 -11.95 -1.60
C TYR A 238 11.48 -12.37 -0.53
N LEU A 239 10.34 -12.89 -0.99
CA LEU A 239 9.43 -13.66 -0.13
C LEU A 239 10.16 -14.91 0.34
N ALA A 240 10.26 -15.11 1.65
CA ALA A 240 10.96 -16.27 2.19
C ALA A 240 10.19 -17.58 1.91
N PRO A 241 10.88 -18.74 1.80
CA PRO A 241 10.24 -20.01 1.47
C PRO A 241 9.13 -20.45 2.44
N HIS A 242 9.20 -20.01 3.69
CA HIS A 242 8.21 -20.32 4.73
C HIS A 242 7.06 -19.31 4.80
N GLU A 243 7.19 -18.15 4.16
CA GLU A 243 6.14 -17.14 4.16
C GLU A 243 5.03 -17.50 3.16
N ARG A 244 3.80 -17.27 3.56
CA ARG A 244 2.58 -17.40 2.75
C ARG A 244 1.65 -16.23 3.08
N PHE A 245 0.91 -15.77 2.06
CA PHE A 245 -0.12 -14.75 2.22
C PHE A 245 -1.38 -15.29 2.86
#